data_c7893cd1c7b4031aaaf2de071a0e47ea
#
_entry.id   c7893cd1c7b4031aaaf2de071a0e47ea
#
_cell.length_a   1.000
_cell.length_b   1.000
_cell.length_c   1.000
_cell.angle_alpha   90.00
_cell.angle_beta   90.00
_cell.angle_gamma   90.00
#
_symmetry.space_group_name_H-M   'P 1'
#
loop_
_entity.id
_entity.type
_entity.pdbx_description
1 polymer ?
#
loop_
_entity_poly.entity_id
_entity_poly.type
_entity_poly.pdbx_seq_one_letter_code
_entity_poly.pdbx_strand_id
1 'polypeptide(L)'
;RADDVLNVAGHRIGTADVEGSLLRHPAVAESAVVGLPDPIKGEVIHAFVVVKAGYPTGPGMIASLRDHVRQDLGAIATPAGIELRASLPKTRSGKIVRRGLKAQALGLDPGDLSTLAD
;
A
#
# COMPACT_ATOMS: atom_id res chain seq x y z
N ARG A 1 14.16 -3.98 -5.00
CA ARG A 1 14.71 -5.03 -4.15
C ARG A 1 13.85 -6.28 -4.22
N ALA A 2 14.47 -7.42 -3.98
CA ALA A 2 13.79 -8.69 -4.12
C ALA A 2 12.60 -8.84 -3.16
N ASP A 3 12.70 -8.25 -1.97
CA ASP A 3 11.66 -8.33 -0.96
C ASP A 3 10.46 -7.40 -1.28
N ASP A 4 10.56 -6.60 -2.33
CA ASP A 4 9.49 -5.69 -2.75
C ASP A 4 8.66 -6.27 -3.89
N VAL A 5 8.76 -7.57 -4.13
CA VAL A 5 7.98 -8.26 -5.16
C VAL A 5 6.94 -9.15 -4.50
N LEU A 6 5.70 -9.02 -4.93
CA LEU A 6 4.58 -9.82 -4.42
C LEU A 6 4.17 -10.87 -5.44
N ASN A 7 3.71 -12.03 -4.94
CA ASN A 7 3.14 -13.07 -5.78
C ASN A 7 1.62 -13.05 -5.63
N VAL A 8 0.94 -12.52 -6.64
CA VAL A 8 -0.52 -12.43 -6.64
C VAL A 8 -1.06 -13.36 -7.71
N ALA A 9 -1.69 -14.45 -7.30
CA ALA A 9 -2.27 -15.44 -8.20
C ALA A 9 -1.26 -15.94 -9.24
N GLY A 10 -0.01 -16.12 -8.82
CA GLY A 10 1.07 -16.59 -9.72
C GLY A 10 1.77 -15.47 -10.48
N HIS A 11 1.33 -14.23 -10.36
CA HIS A 11 1.96 -13.09 -11.03
C HIS A 11 2.89 -12.36 -10.07
N ARG A 12 4.03 -11.94 -10.58
CA ARG A 12 5.00 -11.17 -9.78
C ARG A 12 4.74 -9.68 -9.98
N ILE A 13 4.39 -9.01 -8.89
CA ILE A 13 4.03 -7.58 -8.91
C ILE A 13 5.01 -6.82 -8.02
N GLY A 14 5.67 -5.82 -8.57
CA GLY A 14 6.55 -4.95 -7.79
C GLY A 14 5.75 -3.96 -6.96
N THR A 15 6.04 -3.87 -5.66
CA THR A 15 5.36 -2.90 -4.80
C THR A 15 5.62 -1.48 -5.28
N ALA A 16 6.84 -1.20 -5.78
CA ALA A 16 7.19 0.12 -6.29
C ALA A 16 6.32 0.53 -7.49
N ASP A 17 5.95 -0.44 -8.34
CA ASP A 17 5.11 -0.15 -9.50
C ASP A 17 3.72 0.30 -9.07
N VAL A 18 3.14 -0.37 -8.07
CA VAL A 18 1.82 -0.03 -7.56
C VAL A 18 1.87 1.30 -6.81
N GLU A 19 2.90 1.50 -5.99
CA GLU A 19 3.09 2.77 -5.28
C GLU A 19 3.23 3.93 -6.27
N GLY A 20 3.99 3.73 -7.33
CA GLY A 20 4.18 4.75 -8.37
C GLY A 20 2.89 5.07 -9.10
N SER A 21 2.08 4.03 -9.39
CA SER A 21 0.77 4.24 -10.01
C SER A 21 -0.13 5.09 -9.11
N LEU A 22 -0.19 4.77 -7.83
CA LEU A 22 -0.97 5.55 -6.88
C LEU A 22 -0.50 7.00 -6.81
N LEU A 23 0.81 7.22 -6.80
CA LEU A 23 1.38 8.58 -6.75
C LEU A 23 1.06 9.41 -7.99
N ARG A 24 0.72 8.77 -9.09
CA ARG A 24 0.30 9.49 -10.30
C ARG A 24 -1.14 10.00 -10.21
N HIS A 25 -1.91 9.52 -9.24
CA HIS A 25 -3.25 10.05 -8.99
C HIS A 25 -3.11 11.44 -8.35
N PRO A 26 -3.87 12.45 -8.83
CA PRO A 26 -3.68 13.83 -8.37
C PRO A 26 -3.97 14.05 -6.88
N ALA A 27 -4.76 13.19 -6.27
CA ALA A 27 -5.11 13.33 -4.85
C ALA A 27 -4.12 12.68 -3.89
N VAL A 28 -3.13 11.93 -4.40
CA VAL A 28 -2.24 11.12 -3.55
C VAL A 28 -0.99 11.91 -3.19
N ALA A 29 -0.75 12.08 -1.88
CA ALA A 29 0.47 12.70 -1.36
C ALA A 29 1.55 11.66 -1.08
N GLU A 30 1.17 10.51 -0.48
CA GLU A 30 2.08 9.43 -0.17
C GLU A 30 1.37 8.10 -0.38
N SER A 31 2.14 7.07 -0.71
CA SER A 31 1.60 5.72 -0.84
C SER A 31 2.61 4.70 -0.33
N ALA A 32 2.10 3.59 0.20
CA ALA A 32 2.90 2.45 0.59
C ALA A 32 2.10 1.19 0.30
N VAL A 33 2.76 0.18 -0.25
CA VAL A 33 2.11 -1.06 -0.63
C VAL A 33 2.80 -2.22 0.06
N VAL A 34 2.00 -3.12 0.63
CA VAL A 34 2.49 -4.34 1.26
C VAL A 34 1.71 -5.53 0.72
N GLY A 35 2.30 -6.73 0.85
CA GLY A 35 1.60 -7.97 0.53
C GLY A 35 1.05 -8.59 1.79
N LEU A 36 -0.20 -9.03 1.75
CA LEU A 36 -0.82 -9.77 2.84
C LEU A 36 -1.09 -11.18 2.38
N PRO A 37 -0.92 -12.18 3.26
CA PRO A 37 -1.16 -13.58 2.89
C PRO A 37 -2.62 -13.81 2.54
N ASP A 38 -2.83 -14.62 1.51
CA ASP A 38 -4.15 -15.03 1.06
C ASP A 38 -4.13 -16.52 0.74
N PRO A 39 -5.08 -17.32 1.27
CA PRO A 39 -5.04 -18.77 1.09
C PRO A 39 -5.22 -19.23 -0.36
N ILE A 40 -5.80 -18.41 -1.21
CA ILE A 40 -6.07 -18.76 -2.60
C ILE A 40 -5.03 -18.19 -3.55
N LYS A 41 -4.73 -16.90 -3.40
CA LYS A 41 -3.85 -16.17 -4.33
C LYS A 41 -2.39 -16.18 -3.93
N GLY A 42 -2.07 -16.64 -2.73
CA GLY A 42 -0.74 -16.55 -2.15
C GLY A 42 -0.56 -15.23 -1.42
N GLU A 43 -0.63 -14.12 -2.13
CA GLU A 43 -0.62 -12.78 -1.55
C GLU A 43 -1.64 -11.91 -2.23
N VAL A 44 -2.13 -10.90 -1.51
CA VAL A 44 -2.94 -9.83 -2.09
C VAL A 44 -2.29 -8.49 -1.80
N ILE A 45 -2.57 -7.52 -2.64
CA ILE A 45 -1.98 -6.19 -2.53
C ILE A 45 -2.83 -5.36 -1.57
N HIS A 46 -2.18 -4.77 -0.56
CA HIS A 46 -2.83 -3.84 0.36
C HIS A 46 -2.08 -2.51 0.31
N ALA A 47 -2.80 -1.42 0.04
CA ALA A 47 -2.20 -0.11 -0.12
C ALA A 47 -2.62 0.82 1.01
N PHE A 48 -1.66 1.63 1.47
CA PHE A 48 -1.90 2.72 2.42
C PHE A 48 -1.64 4.02 1.68
N VAL A 49 -2.59 4.94 1.75
CA VAL A 49 -2.53 6.18 0.98
C VAL A 49 -2.79 7.38 1.88
N VAL A 50 -1.94 8.40 1.73
CA VAL A 50 -2.18 9.71 2.33
C VAL A 50 -2.73 10.61 1.23
N VAL A 51 -3.91 11.15 1.45
CA VAL A 51 -4.59 12.02 0.50
C VAL A 51 -4.20 13.47 0.77
N LYS A 52 -3.96 14.23 -0.29
CA LYS A 52 -3.62 15.65 -0.18
C LYS A 52 -4.76 16.44 0.44
N ALA A 53 -4.42 17.52 1.14
CA ALA A 53 -5.42 18.42 1.70
C ALA A 53 -6.33 18.96 0.59
N GLY A 54 -7.60 19.11 0.91
CA GLY A 54 -8.59 19.62 -0.05
C GLY A 54 -9.31 18.56 -0.86
N TYR A 55 -8.86 17.32 -0.79
CA TYR A 55 -9.54 16.20 -1.44
C TYR A 55 -10.40 15.42 -0.44
N PRO A 56 -11.56 14.91 -0.88
CA PRO A 56 -12.40 14.11 0.01
C PRO A 56 -11.74 12.79 0.37
N THR A 57 -12.01 12.30 1.58
CA THR A 57 -11.55 10.99 2.02
C THR A 57 -12.78 10.14 2.32
N GLY A 58 -12.90 9.00 1.67
CA GLY A 58 -14.05 8.13 1.88
C GLY A 58 -14.11 7.05 0.83
N PRO A 59 -15.23 6.29 0.78
CA PRO A 59 -15.35 5.18 -0.17
C PRO A 59 -15.20 5.61 -1.63
N GLY A 60 -15.63 6.81 -1.99
CA GLY A 60 -15.46 7.32 -3.34
C GLY A 60 -14.01 7.51 -3.73
N MET A 61 -13.18 7.99 -2.79
CA MET A 61 -11.75 8.13 -3.03
C MET A 61 -11.09 6.76 -3.19
N ILE A 62 -11.47 5.79 -2.36
CA ILE A 62 -10.93 4.43 -2.45
C ILE A 62 -11.26 3.82 -3.81
N ALA A 63 -12.51 3.99 -4.27
CA ALA A 63 -12.92 3.49 -5.58
C ALA A 63 -12.14 4.16 -6.71
N SER A 64 -11.93 5.48 -6.62
CA SER A 64 -11.16 6.24 -7.61
C SER A 64 -9.71 5.76 -7.69
N LEU A 65 -9.09 5.52 -6.54
CA LEU A 65 -7.71 5.04 -6.50
C LEU A 65 -7.60 3.64 -7.09
N ARG A 66 -8.55 2.77 -6.76
CA ARG A 66 -8.57 1.40 -7.28
C ARG A 66 -8.71 1.40 -8.79
N ASP A 67 -9.64 2.19 -9.31
CA ASP A 67 -9.85 2.31 -10.76
C ASP A 67 -8.61 2.87 -11.46
N HIS A 68 -7.95 3.83 -10.83
CA HIS A 68 -6.74 4.43 -11.38
C HIS A 68 -5.64 3.38 -11.58
N VAL A 69 -5.37 2.55 -10.56
CA VAL A 69 -4.36 1.51 -10.67
C VAL A 69 -4.77 0.46 -11.70
N ARG A 70 -6.05 0.11 -11.72
CA ARG A 70 -6.56 -0.89 -12.66
C ARG A 70 -6.35 -0.44 -14.10
N GLN A 71 -6.62 0.82 -14.40
CA GLN A 71 -6.42 1.36 -15.75
C GLN A 71 -4.95 1.51 -16.10
N ASP A 72 -4.13 1.82 -15.11
CA ASP A 72 -2.70 2.07 -15.33
C ASP A 72 -1.90 0.77 -15.43
N LEU A 73 -2.14 -0.20 -14.54
CA LEU A 73 -1.34 -1.41 -14.43
C LEU A 73 -2.11 -2.70 -14.71
N GLY A 74 -3.43 -2.66 -14.71
CA GLY A 74 -4.27 -3.83 -14.95
C GLY A 74 -4.86 -4.41 -13.67
N ALA A 75 -5.76 -5.38 -13.85
CA ALA A 75 -6.54 -5.93 -12.73
C ALA A 75 -5.68 -6.66 -11.70
N ILE A 76 -4.64 -7.37 -12.15
CA ILE A 76 -3.78 -8.15 -11.24
C ILE A 76 -3.03 -7.25 -10.26
N ALA A 77 -2.62 -6.05 -10.68
CA ALA A 77 -1.89 -5.11 -9.85
C ALA A 77 -2.82 -4.22 -9.01
N THR A 78 -4.13 -4.37 -9.16
CA THR A 78 -5.10 -3.55 -8.43
C THR A 78 -5.14 -3.99 -6.97
N PRO A 79 -5.01 -3.04 -6.01
CA PRO A 79 -5.04 -3.42 -4.59
C PRO A 79 -6.37 -4.06 -4.19
N ALA A 80 -6.29 -5.14 -3.42
CA ALA A 80 -7.47 -5.77 -2.85
C ALA A 80 -8.06 -4.90 -1.72
N GLY A 81 -7.19 -4.16 -1.02
CA GLY A 81 -7.62 -3.22 0.00
C GLY A 81 -6.83 -1.93 -0.10
N ILE A 82 -7.51 -0.83 0.15
CA ILE A 82 -6.88 0.50 0.21
C ILE A 82 -7.31 1.15 1.51
N GLU A 83 -6.32 1.57 2.30
CA GLU A 83 -6.57 2.23 3.57
C GLU A 83 -6.07 3.66 3.50
N LEU A 84 -6.96 4.63 3.78
CA LEU A 84 -6.57 6.04 3.79
C LEU A 84 -6.04 6.38 5.18
N ARG A 85 -4.90 7.05 5.21
CA ARG A 85 -4.22 7.42 6.45
C ARG A 85 -3.89 8.90 6.46
N ALA A 86 -3.82 9.49 7.67
CA ALA A 86 -3.38 10.87 7.83
C ALA A 86 -1.87 10.99 7.62
N SER A 87 -1.13 9.94 7.97
CA SER A 87 0.32 9.89 7.78
C SER A 87 0.77 8.44 7.73
N LEU A 88 1.99 8.23 7.25
CA LEU A 88 2.61 6.90 7.23
C LEU A 88 3.82 6.92 8.16
N PRO A 89 4.09 5.80 8.87
CA PRO A 89 5.26 5.70 9.73
C PRO A 89 6.54 5.80 8.90
N LYS A 90 7.51 6.54 9.40
CA LYS A 90 8.78 6.78 8.70
C LYS A 90 9.94 6.61 9.64
N THR A 91 11.10 6.23 9.08
CA THR A 91 12.36 6.24 9.80
C THR A 91 12.84 7.67 9.96
N ARG A 92 13.93 7.87 10.71
CA ARG A 92 14.55 9.18 10.89
C ARG A 92 14.99 9.79 9.57
N SER A 93 15.34 8.95 8.59
CA SER A 93 15.75 9.42 7.27
C SER A 93 14.57 9.73 6.35
N GLY A 94 13.34 9.56 6.82
CA GLY A 94 12.14 9.87 6.04
C GLY A 94 11.61 8.72 5.19
N LYS A 95 12.19 7.53 5.32
CA LYS A 95 11.72 6.36 4.58
C LYS A 95 10.50 5.74 5.24
N ILE A 96 9.54 5.33 4.43
CA ILE A 96 8.31 4.70 4.93
C ILE A 96 8.65 3.32 5.51
N VAL A 97 8.10 3.03 6.70
CA VAL A 97 8.31 1.75 7.38
C VAL A 97 7.21 0.78 6.96
N ARG A 98 7.43 0.07 5.84
CA ARG A 98 6.42 -0.86 5.30
C ARG A 98 6.16 -2.04 6.23
N ARG A 99 7.18 -2.53 6.92
CA ARG A 99 7.01 -3.65 7.86
C ARG A 99 6.05 -3.30 8.98
N GLY A 100 6.11 -2.06 9.47
CA GLY A 100 5.18 -1.59 10.49
C GLY A 100 3.75 -1.56 9.98
N LEU A 101 3.56 -1.06 8.76
CA LEU A 101 2.24 -1.03 8.14
C LEU A 101 1.68 -2.44 7.92
N LYS A 102 2.53 -3.35 7.45
CA LYS A 102 2.12 -4.74 7.23
C LYS A 102 1.71 -5.39 8.54
N ALA A 103 2.47 -5.17 9.63
CA ALA A 103 2.13 -5.72 10.93
C ALA A 103 0.80 -5.18 11.44
N GLN A 104 0.53 -3.89 11.27
CA GLN A 104 -0.74 -3.30 11.66
C GLN A 104 -1.90 -3.91 10.87
N ALA A 105 -1.72 -4.12 9.57
CA ALA A 105 -2.75 -4.71 8.72
C ALA A 105 -3.05 -6.15 9.10
N LEU A 106 -2.03 -6.88 9.59
CA LEU A 106 -2.18 -8.26 10.05
C LEU A 106 -2.70 -8.36 11.48
N GLY A 107 -2.84 -7.24 12.19
CA GLY A 107 -3.28 -7.22 13.57
C GLY A 107 -2.20 -7.61 14.58
N LEU A 108 -0.93 -7.46 14.21
CA LEU A 108 0.18 -7.78 15.09
C LEU A 108 0.39 -6.67 16.12
N ASP A 109 1.02 -7.05 17.25
CA ASP A 109 1.28 -6.13 18.36
C ASP A 109 2.19 -4.98 17.89
N PRO A 110 1.74 -3.71 18.02
CA PRO A 110 2.58 -2.56 17.67
C PRO A 110 3.89 -2.49 18.46
N GLY A 111 3.96 -3.12 19.62
CA GLY A 111 5.18 -3.17 20.41
C GLY A 111 6.34 -3.83 19.68
N ASP A 112 6.03 -4.77 18.80
CA ASP A 112 7.05 -5.46 18.00
C ASP A 112 7.67 -4.55 16.95
N LEU A 113 7.10 -3.36 16.74
CA LEU A 113 7.55 -2.43 15.73
C LEU A 113 8.54 -1.41 16.28
N SER A 114 8.74 -1.38 17.58
CA SER A 114 9.58 -0.35 18.20
C SER A 114 11.01 -0.37 17.69
N THR A 115 11.53 -1.53 17.30
CA THR A 115 12.89 -1.70 16.79
C THR A 115 12.99 -1.36 15.30
N LEU A 116 11.86 -1.15 14.62
CA LEU A 116 11.84 -0.89 13.19
C LEU A 116 11.89 0.58 12.83
N ALA A 117 11.78 1.45 13.81
CA ALA A 117 11.71 2.90 13.58
C ALA A 117 13.05 3.52 13.18
N ASP A 118 14.11 2.76 13.29
CA ASP A 118 15.45 3.26 12.93
C ASP A 118 15.99 2.65 11.65
#